data_f54ef581938e0896a85a0855347b1048
#
_entry.id   f54ef581938e0896a85a0855347b1048
#
_cell.length_a   1.000
_cell.length_b   1.000
_cell.length_c   1.000
_cell.angle_alpha   90.00
_cell.angle_beta   90.00
_cell.angle_gamma   90.00
#
_symmetry.space_group_name_H-M   'P 1'
#
loop_
_entity.id
_entity.type
_entity.pdbx_description
1 polymer ?
#
loop_
_entity_poly.entity_id
_entity_poly.type
_entity_poly.pdbx_seq_one_letter_code
_entity_poly.pdbx_strand_id
1 'polypeptide(L)' 'MPSNEGKVLSTLDAPGYTYMELANTEKRFWIAAPTTRVKAGDRVRFEQSLVMKNFNSKTLNRTFDQIIFVNSATVVN' A
#
# COMPACT_ATOMS: atom_id res chain seq x y z
N MET A 1 4.33 -15.92 4.83
CA MET A 1 3.32 -14.86 4.73
C MET A 1 2.75 -14.83 3.33
N PRO A 2 1.42 -14.76 3.18
CA PRO A 2 0.82 -14.69 1.85
C PRO A 2 1.31 -13.48 1.06
N SER A 3 1.31 -13.56 -0.26
CA SER A 3 1.79 -12.49 -1.13
C SER A 3 0.93 -11.24 -1.08
N ASN A 4 -0.29 -11.34 -0.57
CA ASN A 4 -1.23 -10.22 -0.46
C ASN A 4 -1.37 -9.71 0.97
N GLU A 5 -0.35 -9.92 1.79
CA GLU A 5 -0.28 -9.39 3.15
C GLU A 5 1.07 -8.75 3.39
N GLY A 6 1.10 -7.83 4.34
CA GLY A 6 2.33 -7.23 4.77
C GLY A 6 2.12 -6.40 6.03
N LYS A 7 3.25 -6.07 6.65
CA LYS A 7 3.26 -5.19 7.81
C LYS A 7 3.46 -3.76 7.33
N VAL A 8 2.64 -2.85 7.82
CA VAL A 8 2.74 -1.43 7.47
C VAL A 8 4.02 -0.85 8.06
N LEU A 9 4.89 -0.33 7.21
CA LEU A 9 6.09 0.39 7.63
C LEU A 9 5.83 1.88 7.71
N SER A 10 5.07 2.41 6.76
CA SER A 10 4.69 3.81 6.72
C SER A 10 3.40 3.96 5.94
N THR A 11 2.73 5.09 6.13
CA THR A 11 1.49 5.37 5.44
C THR A 11 1.39 6.85 5.15
N LEU A 12 0.78 7.18 4.00
CA LEU A 12 0.57 8.55 3.55
C LEU A 12 -0.86 8.67 3.04
N ASP A 13 -1.58 9.67 3.54
CA ASP A 13 -2.94 9.90 3.10
C ASP A 13 -2.99 10.87 1.93
N ALA A 14 -3.87 10.60 0.98
CA ALA A 14 -4.16 11.48 -0.14
C ALA A 14 -5.68 11.49 -0.33
N PRO A 15 -6.24 12.46 -1.05
CA PRO A 15 -7.68 12.48 -1.30
C PRO A 15 -8.12 11.20 -2.00
N GLY A 16 -8.99 10.42 -1.34
CA GLY A 16 -9.54 9.19 -1.88
C GLY A 16 -8.65 7.96 -1.76
N TYR A 17 -7.41 8.10 -1.26
CA TYR A 17 -6.46 6.98 -1.20
C TYR A 17 -5.62 7.01 0.06
N THR A 18 -5.20 5.83 0.47
CA THR A 18 -4.17 5.66 1.50
C THR A 18 -3.02 4.90 0.84
N TYR A 19 -1.84 5.51 0.82
CA TYR A 19 -0.63 4.87 0.33
C TYR A 19 0.06 4.21 1.51
N MET A 20 0.48 2.96 1.34
CA MET A 20 1.14 2.21 2.41
C MET A 20 2.40 1.54 1.89
N GLU A 21 3.49 1.69 2.63
CA GLU A 21 4.66 0.85 2.40
C GLU A 21 4.52 -0.36 3.28
N LEU A 22 4.53 -1.54 2.67
CA LEU A 22 4.36 -2.82 3.35
C LEU A 22 5.62 -3.65 3.23
N ALA A 23 5.85 -4.48 4.23
CA ALA A 23 6.93 -5.45 4.21
C ALA A 23 6.38 -6.83 4.51
N ASN A 24 6.87 -7.82 3.75
CA ASN A 24 6.66 -9.22 4.08
C ASN A 24 8.03 -9.90 4.22
N THR A 25 8.07 -11.24 4.27
CA THR A 25 9.31 -11.95 4.49
C THR A 25 10.32 -11.81 3.34
N GLU A 26 9.86 -11.41 2.17
CA GLU A 26 10.69 -11.39 0.96
C GLU A 26 11.07 -9.99 0.51
N LYS A 27 10.18 -9.01 0.68
CA LYS A 27 10.36 -7.70 0.06
C LYS A 27 9.57 -6.62 0.76
N ARG A 28 9.90 -5.38 0.38
CA ARG A 28 9.10 -4.19 0.71
C ARG A 28 8.47 -3.69 -0.57
N PHE A 29 7.26 -3.17 -0.47
CA PHE A 29 6.54 -2.68 -1.64
C PHE A 29 5.48 -1.68 -1.21
N TRP A 30 5.02 -0.88 -2.18
CA TRP A 30 3.98 0.12 -1.95
C TRP A 30 2.65 -0.34 -2.51
N ILE A 31 1.58 -0.05 -1.80
CA ILE A 31 0.22 -0.21 -2.31
C ILE A 31 -0.52 1.11 -2.20
N ALA A 32 -1.52 1.30 -3.08
CA ALA A 32 -2.47 2.39 -2.99
C ALA A 32 -3.84 1.76 -2.81
N ALA A 33 -4.48 2.05 -1.69
CA ALA A 33 -5.79 1.49 -1.34
C ALA A 33 -6.82 2.60 -1.27
N PRO A 34 -8.11 2.27 -1.40
CA PRO A 34 -9.16 3.21 -0.99
C PRO A 34 -8.90 3.63 0.45
N THR A 35 -9.34 4.83 0.82
CA THR A 35 -9.05 5.38 2.15
C THR A 35 -9.25 4.33 3.24
N THR A 36 -8.18 4.05 3.97
CA THR A 36 -8.14 3.00 5.00
C THR A 36 -7.41 3.55 6.21
N ARG A 37 -7.97 3.35 7.38
CA ARG A 37 -7.33 3.79 8.62
C ARG A 37 -6.32 2.73 9.06
N VAL A 38 -5.04 3.05 8.94
CA VAL A 38 -3.94 2.16 9.33
C VAL A 38 -2.85 2.95 10.00
N LYS A 39 -1.97 2.26 10.70
CA LYS A 39 -0.78 2.85 11.29
C LYS A 39 0.40 1.91 11.14
N ALA A 40 1.60 2.44 11.27
CA ALA A 40 2.81 1.63 11.24
C ALA A 40 2.72 0.52 12.28
N GLY A 41 3.09 -0.68 11.88
CA GLY A 41 3.02 -1.86 12.72
C GLY A 41 1.79 -2.71 12.49
N ASP A 42 0.75 -2.17 11.87
CA ASP A 42 -0.43 -2.96 11.53
C ASP A 42 -0.11 -4.00 10.47
N ARG A 43 -0.79 -5.13 10.53
CA ARG A 43 -0.75 -6.13 9.46
C ARG A 43 -1.96 -5.93 8.58
N VAL A 44 -1.73 -5.87 7.27
CA VAL A 44 -2.78 -5.58 6.29
C VAL A 44 -2.85 -6.69 5.27
N ARG A 45 -4.07 -7.12 4.97
CA ARG A 45 -4.37 -7.99 3.84
C ARG A 45 -5.05 -7.16 2.78
N PHE A 46 -4.68 -7.37 1.52
CA PHE A 46 -5.25 -6.58 0.43
C PHE A 46 -5.64 -7.47 -0.74
N GLU A 47 -6.55 -6.95 -1.56
CA GLU A 47 -6.95 -7.60 -2.80
C GLU A 47 -6.29 -6.84 -3.95
N GLN A 48 -5.35 -7.50 -4.60
CA GLN A 48 -4.56 -6.89 -5.67
C GLN A 48 -5.41 -6.69 -6.93
N SER A 49 -5.29 -5.51 -7.53
CA SER A 49 -6.01 -5.18 -8.74
C SER A 49 -5.06 -4.88 -9.91
N LEU A 50 -4.13 -3.93 -9.73
CA LEU A 50 -3.31 -3.45 -10.85
C LEU A 50 -1.93 -3.04 -10.36
N VAL A 51 -0.90 -3.52 -11.04
CA VAL A 51 0.48 -3.09 -10.79
C VAL A 51 0.81 -1.97 -11.76
N MET A 52 1.23 -0.81 -11.23
CA MET A 52 1.65 0.33 -12.02
C MET A 52 3.14 0.57 -11.82
N LYS A 53 3.85 0.77 -12.93
CA LYS A 53 5.28 1.11 -12.91
C LYS A 53 5.46 2.58 -13.25
N ASN A 54 6.48 3.19 -12.63
CA ASN A 54 6.80 4.61 -12.85
C ASN A 54 5.59 5.51 -12.62
N PHE A 55 4.89 5.27 -11.51
CA PHE A 55 3.68 6.02 -11.18
C PHE A 55 4.06 7.33 -10.49
N ASN A 56 3.61 8.45 -11.06
CA ASN A 56 3.80 9.76 -10.45
C ASN A 56 2.53 10.17 -9.71
N SER A 57 2.66 10.38 -8.40
CA SER A 57 1.58 10.93 -7.59
C SER A 57 1.77 12.42 -7.45
N LYS A 58 0.93 13.20 -8.09
CA LYS A 58 0.99 14.65 -8.00
C LYS A 58 0.68 15.14 -6.59
N THR A 59 -0.25 14.48 -5.92
CA THR A 59 -0.64 14.82 -4.55
C THR A 59 0.53 14.70 -3.59
N LEU A 60 1.34 13.64 -3.72
CA LEU A 60 2.49 13.41 -2.87
C LEU A 60 3.76 14.01 -3.43
N ASN A 61 3.72 14.52 -4.66
CA ASN A 61 4.88 15.03 -5.38
C ASN A 61 6.00 13.99 -5.39
N ARG A 62 5.65 12.77 -5.79
CA ARG A 62 6.55 11.63 -5.70
C ARG A 62 6.30 10.66 -6.84
N THR A 63 7.39 10.06 -7.35
CA THR A 63 7.32 8.98 -8.35
C THR A 63 7.67 7.67 -7.68
N PHE A 64 6.80 6.67 -7.87
CA PHE A 64 7.03 5.31 -7.41
C PHE A 64 7.53 4.47 -8.58
N ASP A 65 8.62 3.75 -8.39
CA ASP A 65 9.10 2.81 -9.40
C ASP A 65 8.02 1.76 -9.69
N GLN A 66 7.37 1.31 -8.65
CA GLN A 66 6.26 0.37 -8.75
C GLN A 66 5.32 0.58 -7.57
N ILE A 67 4.04 0.52 -7.85
CA ILE A 67 3.00 0.58 -6.82
C ILE A 67 1.85 -0.33 -7.25
N ILE A 68 1.25 -1.00 -6.28
CA ILE A 68 0.12 -1.90 -6.53
C ILE A 68 -1.15 -1.18 -6.11
N PHE A 69 -2.04 -0.93 -7.07
CA PHE A 69 -3.37 -0.43 -6.75
C PHE A 69 -4.22 -1.62 -6.34
N VAL A 70 -4.87 -1.52 -5.19
CA VAL A 70 -5.65 -2.60 -4.63
C VAL A 70 -7.11 -2.20 -4.50
N ASN A 71 -8.01 -3.19 -4.60
CA ASN A 71 -9.44 -2.93 -4.48
C ASN A 71 -9.85 -2.69 -3.04
N SER A 72 -9.15 -3.31 -2.11
CA SER A 72 -9.45 -3.17 -0.70
C SER A 72 -8.22 -3.51 0.14
N ALA A 73 -8.17 -2.95 1.34
CA ALA A 73 -7.14 -3.28 2.32
C ALA A 73 -7.82 -3.39 3.67
N THR A 74 -7.46 -4.41 4.44
CA THR A 74 -8.09 -4.71 5.73
C THR A 74 -7.01 -4.98 6.76
N VAL A 75 -7.13 -4.33 7.92
CA VAL A 75 -6.23 -4.60 9.04
C VAL A 75 -6.60 -5.95 9.64
N VAL A 76 -5.61 -6.84 9.77
CA VAL A 76 -5.81 -8.22 10.23
C VAL A 76 -4.91 -8.57 11.42
N ASN A 77 -4.72 -7.63 12.30
CA ASN A 77 -3.90 -7.83 13.52
C ASN A 77 -4.43 -8.97 14.39
#